data_0278f564c981a46e31e03d08656aa3f6
#
_entry.id   0278f564c981a46e31e03d08656aa3f6
#
_cell.length_a   1.000
_cell.length_b   1.000
_cell.length_c   1.000
_cell.angle_alpha   90.00
_cell.angle_beta   90.00
_cell.angle_gamma   90.00
#
_symmetry.space_group_name_H-M   'P 1'
#
loop_
_entity.id
_entity.type
_entity.pdbx_description
1 polymer ?
#
loop_
_entity_poly.entity_id
_entity_poly.type
_entity_poly.pdbx_seq_one_letter_code
_entity_poly.pdbx_strand_id
1 'polypeptide(L)'
;CLFACREQSRKEQQRITILQDSIKTTSAGDVEDKDIWVDPQLVEMMREALQRVDTLYKGEDLTYSYIYSDTLPISETIIKVGKFFDQQPYVVVNSTWEDRLIEVYKIEQNHTFRKKFSYISSWMEFARDSIFDVNGDGIKDLSIAWSGTGALNYNPTYIYLFDPKTATFSERYEFENADFFPKEQVVRGVQTGFSGVVGLYKYKWIGGQWVAQEYIYPDYISNGKYFIRTQKEGPYPSRKDGELLLKIPEEYLGLKDLSWFLMYDTDSELPFLRETLEERKMEGNK
;
A
#
# COMPACT_ATOMS: atom_id res chain seq x y z
N CYS A 1 46.93 -19.89 1.77
CA CYS A 1 45.69 -20.12 1.00
C CYS A 1 44.59 -20.83 1.80
N LEU A 2 44.87 -21.88 2.53
CA LEU A 2 43.86 -22.67 3.29
C LEU A 2 43.22 -21.91 4.47
N PHE A 3 43.94 -20.98 5.11
CA PHE A 3 43.40 -20.12 6.19
C PHE A 3 42.40 -19.08 5.69
N ALA A 4 42.69 -18.46 4.55
CA ALA A 4 41.79 -17.45 3.95
C ALA A 4 40.45 -18.05 3.49
N CYS A 5 40.48 -19.28 2.92
CA CYS A 5 39.25 -20.00 2.53
C CYS A 5 38.39 -20.40 3.75
N ARG A 6 39.00 -20.76 4.87
CA ARG A 6 38.26 -21.11 6.10
C ARG A 6 37.60 -19.88 6.76
N GLU A 7 38.27 -18.73 6.71
CA GLU A 7 37.77 -17.50 7.28
C GLU A 7 36.60 -16.92 6.43
N GLN A 8 36.70 -17.06 5.12
CA GLN A 8 35.66 -16.68 4.18
C GLN A 8 34.42 -17.57 4.33
N SER A 9 34.58 -18.87 4.45
CA SER A 9 33.50 -19.84 4.72
C SER A 9 32.83 -19.62 6.07
N ARG A 10 33.58 -19.20 7.11
CA ARG A 10 33.05 -18.89 8.43
C ARG A 10 32.26 -17.60 8.46
N LYS A 11 32.68 -16.56 7.72
CA LYS A 11 31.96 -15.31 7.53
C LYS A 11 30.67 -15.53 6.72
N GLU A 12 30.73 -16.40 5.74
CA GLU A 12 29.57 -16.78 4.91
C GLU A 12 28.53 -17.57 5.73
N GLN A 13 28.96 -18.52 6.55
CA GLN A 13 28.09 -19.27 7.46
C GLN A 13 27.47 -18.38 8.56
N GLN A 14 28.21 -17.42 9.11
CA GLN A 14 27.66 -16.43 10.04
C GLN A 14 26.65 -15.49 9.36
N ARG A 15 26.88 -15.09 8.11
CA ARG A 15 25.92 -14.31 7.31
C ARG A 15 24.63 -15.09 7.06
N ILE A 16 24.71 -16.36 6.74
CA ILE A 16 23.54 -17.25 6.53
C ILE A 16 22.72 -17.40 7.82
N THR A 17 23.37 -17.55 8.96
CA THR A 17 22.70 -17.64 10.27
C THR A 17 22.00 -16.32 10.63
N ILE A 18 22.61 -15.16 10.36
CA ILE A 18 22.00 -13.85 10.58
C ILE A 18 20.78 -13.66 9.67
N LEU A 19 20.81 -14.13 8.44
CA LEU A 19 19.66 -14.10 7.53
C LEU A 19 18.53 -15.02 8.01
N GLN A 20 18.84 -16.20 8.48
CA GLN A 20 17.84 -17.14 9.03
C GLN A 20 17.23 -16.65 10.35
N ASP A 21 18.01 -16.04 11.24
CA ASP A 21 17.51 -15.43 12.47
C ASP A 21 16.71 -14.13 12.20
N SER A 22 17.04 -13.39 11.12
CA SER A 22 16.28 -12.21 10.69
C SER A 22 14.90 -12.56 10.12
N ILE A 23 14.69 -13.75 9.62
CA ILE A 23 13.37 -14.23 9.16
C ILE A 23 12.44 -14.48 10.35
N LYS A 24 12.98 -14.71 11.55
CA LYS A 24 12.21 -15.01 12.77
C LYS A 24 11.75 -13.80 13.59
N THR A 25 12.13 -12.58 13.25
CA THR A 25 11.83 -11.41 14.08
C THR A 25 11.20 -10.27 13.30
N THR A 26 10.01 -9.91 13.72
CA THR A 26 9.23 -8.69 13.51
C THR A 26 8.36 -8.61 12.26
N SER A 27 7.17 -9.19 12.35
CA SER A 27 5.99 -8.61 11.73
C SER A 27 5.57 -7.39 12.56
N ALA A 28 5.64 -6.18 12.00
CA ALA A 28 4.96 -5.04 12.56
C ALA A 28 3.47 -5.16 12.21
N GLY A 29 2.62 -5.34 13.23
CA GLY A 29 1.16 -5.21 13.17
C GLY A 29 0.38 -6.47 12.81
N ASP A 30 -0.31 -7.00 13.78
CA ASP A 30 -1.48 -7.90 13.79
C ASP A 30 -1.70 -8.88 12.61
N VAL A 31 -0.72 -9.70 12.35
CA VAL A 31 -0.94 -11.08 11.96
C VAL A 31 -0.51 -11.90 13.17
N GLU A 32 -1.46 -12.60 13.83
CA GLU A 32 -1.12 -13.70 14.73
C GLU A 32 0.09 -14.44 14.14
N ASP A 33 1.04 -14.76 14.98
CA ASP A 33 2.30 -15.45 14.71
C ASP A 33 2.03 -16.85 14.13
N LYS A 34 1.35 -16.87 12.98
CA LYS A 34 1.28 -18.01 12.09
C LYS A 34 2.56 -17.97 11.31
N ASP A 35 3.39 -18.98 11.46
CA ASP A 35 4.55 -19.24 10.59
C ASP A 35 4.13 -19.00 9.13
N ILE A 36 4.31 -17.76 8.64
CA ILE A 36 4.03 -17.45 7.23
C ILE A 36 5.09 -18.22 6.46
N TRP A 37 4.62 -19.26 5.76
CA TRP A 37 5.51 -20.00 4.89
C TRP A 37 5.95 -19.08 3.74
N VAL A 38 7.24 -18.87 3.61
CA VAL A 38 7.86 -18.14 2.51
C VAL A 38 8.50 -19.15 1.59
N ASP A 39 8.22 -19.05 0.30
CA ASP A 39 8.82 -19.94 -0.69
C ASP A 39 10.35 -19.88 -0.59
N PRO A 40 11.05 -21.03 -0.48
CA PRO A 40 12.51 -21.07 -0.43
C PRO A 40 13.19 -20.36 -1.61
N GLN A 41 12.55 -20.33 -2.77
CA GLN A 41 13.05 -19.63 -3.94
C GLN A 41 13.07 -18.11 -3.73
N LEU A 42 12.03 -17.55 -3.12
CA LEU A 42 12.01 -16.12 -2.74
C LEU A 42 13.13 -15.79 -1.74
N VAL A 43 13.36 -16.67 -0.77
CA VAL A 43 14.46 -16.51 0.20
C VAL A 43 15.81 -16.46 -0.52
N GLU A 44 16.03 -17.33 -1.49
CA GLU A 44 17.25 -17.36 -2.30
C GLU A 44 17.40 -16.09 -3.16
N MET A 45 16.31 -15.65 -3.78
CA MET A 45 16.29 -14.39 -4.55
C MET A 45 16.64 -13.17 -3.68
N MET A 46 16.12 -13.10 -2.45
CA MET A 46 16.46 -12.05 -1.50
C MET A 46 17.94 -12.08 -1.13
N ARG A 47 18.48 -13.27 -0.87
CA ARG A 47 19.91 -13.48 -0.58
C ARG A 47 20.79 -12.99 -1.74
N GLU A 48 20.46 -13.37 -2.96
CA GLU A 48 21.18 -12.94 -4.16
C GLU A 48 21.09 -11.42 -4.34
N ALA A 49 19.90 -10.83 -4.14
CA ALA A 49 19.71 -9.40 -4.21
C ALA A 49 20.65 -8.64 -3.27
N LEU A 50 20.74 -9.06 -2.00
CA LEU A 50 21.63 -8.43 -1.03
C LEU A 50 23.12 -8.61 -1.37
N GLN A 51 23.51 -9.74 -1.94
CA GLN A 51 24.89 -9.93 -2.43
C GLN A 51 25.21 -8.98 -3.60
N ARG A 52 24.25 -8.75 -4.50
CA ARG A 52 24.42 -7.79 -5.60
C ARG A 52 24.53 -6.35 -5.06
N VAL A 53 23.77 -5.99 -4.03
CA VAL A 53 23.89 -4.68 -3.37
C VAL A 53 25.30 -4.47 -2.83
N ASP A 54 25.86 -5.46 -2.12
CA ASP A 54 27.22 -5.38 -1.56
C ASP A 54 28.29 -5.11 -2.65
N THR A 55 28.03 -5.60 -3.85
CA THR A 55 28.92 -5.42 -5.01
C THR A 55 28.71 -4.09 -5.74
N LEU A 56 27.44 -3.70 -5.95
CA LEU A 56 27.06 -2.59 -6.82
C LEU A 56 26.98 -1.26 -6.09
N TYR A 57 26.59 -1.24 -4.82
CA TYR A 57 26.40 -0.01 -4.07
C TYR A 57 27.76 0.64 -3.72
N LYS A 58 27.95 1.89 -4.16
CA LYS A 58 29.18 2.68 -3.95
C LYS A 58 28.92 3.98 -3.18
N GLY A 59 27.77 4.06 -2.48
CA GLY A 59 27.39 5.24 -1.70
C GLY A 59 26.45 6.21 -2.41
N GLU A 60 26.10 5.95 -3.66
CA GLU A 60 25.16 6.74 -4.44
C GLU A 60 23.81 5.98 -4.56
N ASP A 61 22.73 6.71 -4.76
CA ASP A 61 21.41 6.10 -4.95
C ASP A 61 21.41 5.21 -6.20
N LEU A 62 20.91 4.01 -6.06
CA LEU A 62 20.91 2.97 -7.09
C LEU A 62 19.50 2.39 -7.24
N THR A 63 19.07 2.23 -8.48
CA THR A 63 17.92 1.35 -8.83
C THR A 63 18.42 0.34 -9.85
N TYR A 64 18.20 -0.92 -9.57
CA TYR A 64 18.65 -2.03 -10.40
C TYR A 64 17.57 -3.11 -10.42
N SER A 65 17.28 -3.65 -11.61
CA SER A 65 16.36 -4.78 -11.76
C SER A 65 17.00 -5.90 -12.59
N TYR A 66 16.61 -7.12 -12.31
CA TYR A 66 17.00 -8.27 -13.10
C TYR A 66 15.91 -9.33 -13.10
N ILE A 67 15.89 -10.12 -14.17
CA ILE A 67 15.03 -11.28 -14.31
C ILE A 67 15.81 -12.48 -13.77
N TYR A 68 15.23 -13.16 -12.78
CA TYR A 68 15.81 -14.37 -12.21
C TYR A 68 15.52 -15.59 -13.09
N SER A 69 14.31 -15.65 -13.65
CA SER A 69 13.89 -16.65 -14.62
C SER A 69 12.99 -16.03 -15.66
N ASP A 70 13.25 -16.30 -16.94
CA ASP A 70 12.44 -15.89 -18.08
C ASP A 70 11.39 -16.94 -18.48
N THR A 71 11.41 -18.08 -17.79
CA THR A 71 10.38 -19.13 -17.91
C THR A 71 9.27 -18.91 -16.89
N LEU A 72 8.06 -19.37 -17.17
CA LEU A 72 6.94 -19.22 -16.24
C LEU A 72 7.14 -20.06 -14.96
N PRO A 73 6.88 -19.47 -13.79
CA PRO A 73 6.49 -18.09 -13.55
C PRO A 73 7.65 -17.11 -13.83
N ILE A 74 7.35 -15.97 -14.49
CA ILE A 74 8.35 -14.91 -14.69
C ILE A 74 8.73 -14.36 -13.34
N SER A 75 10.01 -14.39 -13.01
CA SER A 75 10.52 -13.90 -11.75
C SER A 75 11.41 -12.67 -11.96
N GLU A 76 11.06 -11.59 -11.30
CA GLU A 76 11.78 -10.33 -11.35
C GLU A 76 12.17 -9.89 -9.94
N THR A 77 13.37 -9.33 -9.82
CA THR A 77 13.80 -8.66 -8.59
C THR A 77 14.18 -7.22 -8.91
N ILE A 78 13.57 -6.29 -8.19
CA ILE A 78 13.87 -4.86 -8.23
C ILE A 78 14.55 -4.48 -6.93
N ILE A 79 15.71 -3.83 -7.03
CA ILE A 79 16.52 -3.37 -5.91
C ILE A 79 16.62 -1.86 -5.99
N LYS A 80 16.27 -1.16 -4.91
CA LYS A 80 16.49 0.27 -4.74
C LYS A 80 17.40 0.48 -3.53
N VAL A 81 18.47 1.24 -3.68
CA VAL A 81 19.39 1.57 -2.59
C VAL A 81 19.53 3.07 -2.50
N GLY A 82 19.44 3.62 -1.30
CA GLY A 82 19.57 5.06 -1.09
C GLY A 82 19.22 5.50 0.32
N LYS A 83 19.35 6.80 0.57
CA LYS A 83 18.94 7.44 1.83
C LYS A 83 17.48 7.84 1.75
N PHE A 84 16.60 6.87 1.83
CA PHE A 84 15.18 7.07 1.58
C PHE A 84 14.43 7.64 2.78
N PHE A 85 14.65 7.07 3.96
CA PHE A 85 13.81 7.30 5.12
C PHE A 85 14.47 8.23 6.15
N ASP A 86 15.80 8.13 6.29
CA ASP A 86 16.63 8.99 7.12
C ASP A 86 18.00 9.22 6.43
N GLN A 87 18.99 9.70 7.18
CA GLN A 87 20.35 9.96 6.65
C GLN A 87 21.18 8.67 6.44
N GLN A 88 20.64 7.51 6.79
CA GLN A 88 21.31 6.23 6.62
C GLN A 88 20.89 5.57 5.30
N PRO A 89 21.74 4.76 4.69
CA PRO A 89 21.36 4.01 3.50
C PRO A 89 20.45 2.83 3.83
N TYR A 90 19.45 2.63 2.97
CA TYR A 90 18.50 1.51 3.01
C TYR A 90 18.50 0.79 1.68
N VAL A 91 18.13 -0.48 1.72
CA VAL A 91 17.84 -1.31 0.54
C VAL A 91 16.37 -1.67 0.59
N VAL A 92 15.66 -1.45 -0.50
CA VAL A 92 14.32 -2.00 -0.74
C VAL A 92 14.46 -3.06 -1.83
N VAL A 93 14.09 -4.27 -1.51
CA VAL A 93 14.08 -5.40 -2.45
C VAL A 93 12.65 -5.83 -2.67
N ASN A 94 12.22 -5.87 -3.93
CA ASN A 94 10.92 -6.34 -4.36
C ASN A 94 11.14 -7.51 -5.32
N SER A 95 10.90 -8.72 -4.85
CA SER A 95 11.07 -9.96 -5.61
C SER A 95 9.74 -10.64 -5.86
N THR A 96 9.57 -11.15 -7.07
CA THR A 96 8.38 -11.89 -7.50
C THR A 96 8.79 -13.28 -7.94
N TRP A 97 8.10 -14.29 -7.42
CA TRP A 97 8.13 -15.69 -7.83
C TRP A 97 6.69 -16.18 -7.99
N GLU A 98 6.24 -17.18 -7.26
CA GLU A 98 4.82 -17.51 -7.13
C GLU A 98 4.10 -16.47 -6.27
N ASP A 99 4.78 -15.97 -5.24
CA ASP A 99 4.37 -14.85 -4.42
C ASP A 99 5.27 -13.63 -4.67
N ARG A 100 4.90 -12.49 -4.10
CA ARG A 100 5.71 -11.29 -4.09
C ARG A 100 6.18 -10.98 -2.67
N LEU A 101 7.47 -10.77 -2.52
CA LEU A 101 8.09 -10.40 -1.25
C LEU A 101 8.76 -9.02 -1.38
N ILE A 102 8.35 -8.08 -0.53
CA ILE A 102 8.95 -6.74 -0.43
C ILE A 102 9.61 -6.63 0.94
N GLU A 103 10.91 -6.40 0.97
CA GLU A 103 11.66 -6.22 2.20
C GLU A 103 12.48 -4.95 2.19
N VAL A 104 12.59 -4.32 3.36
CA VAL A 104 13.45 -3.14 3.57
C VAL A 104 14.53 -3.51 4.57
N TYR A 105 15.76 -3.18 4.21
CA TYR A 105 16.93 -3.37 5.05
C TYR A 105 17.67 -2.06 5.25
N LYS A 106 18.13 -1.81 6.47
CA LYS A 106 19.11 -0.77 6.75
C LYS A 106 20.50 -1.33 6.49
N ILE A 107 21.34 -0.57 5.79
CA ILE A 107 22.75 -0.89 5.65
C ILE A 107 23.47 -0.32 6.86
N GLU A 108 24.03 -1.19 7.69
CA GLU A 108 24.79 -0.80 8.87
C GLU A 108 26.30 -0.70 8.55
N GLN A 109 27.06 -0.19 9.51
CA GLN A 109 28.53 -0.23 9.45
C GLN A 109 28.98 -1.66 9.22
N ASN A 110 30.02 -1.89 8.44
CA ASN A 110 30.53 -3.21 8.01
C ASN A 110 29.70 -3.92 6.91
N HIS A 111 28.85 -3.19 6.17
CA HIS A 111 28.05 -3.76 5.07
C HIS A 111 27.13 -4.92 5.53
N THR A 112 26.65 -4.85 6.76
CA THR A 112 25.59 -5.77 7.22
C THR A 112 24.21 -5.19 6.94
N PHE A 113 23.28 -6.09 6.62
CA PHE A 113 21.91 -5.72 6.30
C PHE A 113 21.00 -6.08 7.48
N ARG A 114 20.34 -5.07 8.05
CA ARG A 114 19.39 -5.29 9.14
C ARG A 114 17.97 -5.09 8.62
N LYS A 115 17.18 -6.17 8.61
CA LYS A 115 15.79 -6.11 8.17
C LYS A 115 14.96 -5.17 9.06
N LYS A 116 14.17 -4.32 8.42
CA LYS A 116 13.31 -3.32 9.05
C LYS A 116 11.85 -3.52 8.70
N PHE A 117 11.58 -4.19 7.58
CA PHE A 117 10.24 -4.41 7.09
C PHE A 117 10.20 -5.65 6.21
N SER A 118 9.07 -6.35 6.23
CA SER A 118 8.78 -7.47 5.34
C SER A 118 7.29 -7.48 5.01
N TYR A 119 6.97 -7.66 3.75
CA TYR A 119 5.61 -7.77 3.25
C TYR A 119 5.56 -8.87 2.20
N ILE A 120 4.64 -9.81 2.37
CA ILE A 120 4.39 -10.88 1.40
C ILE A 120 2.95 -10.81 0.89
N SER A 121 2.77 -11.10 -0.37
CA SER A 121 1.47 -11.15 -1.01
C SER A 121 1.40 -12.26 -2.04
N SER A 122 0.18 -12.76 -2.32
CA SER A 122 -0.01 -13.77 -3.35
C SER A 122 0.31 -13.24 -4.76
N TRP A 123 0.71 -14.14 -5.64
CA TRP A 123 1.15 -13.85 -7.01
C TRP A 123 0.09 -13.19 -7.91
N MET A 124 -1.20 -13.35 -7.59
CA MET A 124 -2.31 -12.83 -8.42
C MET A 124 -2.45 -11.31 -8.38
N GLU A 125 -1.67 -10.64 -7.53
CA GLU A 125 -1.84 -9.24 -7.27
C GLU A 125 -0.54 -8.51 -7.62
N PHE A 126 -0.62 -7.57 -8.55
CA PHE A 126 0.52 -6.76 -8.92
C PHE A 126 0.72 -5.64 -7.89
N ALA A 127 1.74 -5.77 -7.04
CA ALA A 127 2.09 -4.75 -6.07
C ALA A 127 3.28 -3.91 -6.56
N ARG A 128 3.13 -2.60 -6.53
CA ARG A 128 4.20 -1.63 -6.80
C ARG A 128 4.57 -0.92 -5.52
N ASP A 129 5.84 -0.95 -5.18
CA ASP A 129 6.35 -0.15 -4.07
C ASP A 129 6.79 1.25 -4.52
N SER A 130 6.55 2.23 -3.65
CA SER A 130 6.97 3.62 -3.83
C SER A 130 7.44 4.21 -2.50
N ILE A 131 8.33 5.18 -2.56
CA ILE A 131 8.91 5.83 -1.39
C ILE A 131 8.73 7.34 -1.55
N PHE A 132 7.85 7.94 -0.75
CA PHE A 132 7.58 9.38 -0.76
C PHE A 132 6.98 9.82 0.58
N ASP A 133 6.99 11.10 0.86
CA ASP A 133 6.32 11.68 2.01
C ASP A 133 4.81 11.62 1.78
N VAL A 134 4.12 10.77 2.52
CA VAL A 134 2.69 10.51 2.34
C VAL A 134 1.84 11.50 3.13
N ASN A 135 2.26 11.85 4.34
CA ASN A 135 1.49 12.62 5.31
C ASN A 135 1.93 14.08 5.43
N GLY A 136 2.98 14.50 4.71
CA GLY A 136 3.48 15.87 4.70
C GLY A 136 4.29 16.26 5.94
N ASP A 137 4.91 15.29 6.61
CA ASP A 137 5.78 15.53 7.77
C ASP A 137 7.26 15.73 7.40
N GLY A 138 7.60 15.61 6.12
CA GLY A 138 8.94 15.74 5.58
C GLY A 138 9.76 14.46 5.60
N ILE A 139 9.21 13.37 6.10
CA ILE A 139 9.82 12.04 6.13
C ILE A 139 9.19 11.20 5.02
N LYS A 140 10.02 10.45 4.29
CA LYS A 140 9.47 9.54 3.29
C LYS A 140 9.02 8.23 3.92
N ASP A 141 7.92 7.73 3.42
CA ASP A 141 7.23 6.53 3.85
C ASP A 141 7.28 5.44 2.78
N LEU A 142 6.94 4.22 3.16
CA LEU A 142 6.77 3.11 2.21
C LEU A 142 5.30 2.98 1.82
N SER A 143 5.05 3.01 0.52
CA SER A 143 3.75 2.78 -0.08
C SER A 143 3.79 1.51 -0.94
N ILE A 144 2.80 0.65 -0.78
CA ILE A 144 2.60 -0.56 -1.60
C ILE A 144 1.22 -0.45 -2.25
N ALA A 145 1.19 -0.11 -3.53
CA ALA A 145 -0.04 0.05 -4.29
C ALA A 145 -0.33 -1.20 -5.11
N TRP A 146 -1.55 -1.65 -5.06
CA TRP A 146 -2.07 -2.79 -5.79
C TRP A 146 -2.81 -2.36 -7.05
N SER A 147 -2.73 -3.16 -8.08
CA SER A 147 -3.67 -3.07 -9.18
C SER A 147 -4.51 -4.34 -9.20
N GLY A 148 -5.75 -4.21 -8.76
CA GLY A 148 -6.70 -5.31 -8.81
C GLY A 148 -7.04 -5.68 -10.25
N THR A 149 -7.06 -6.96 -10.54
CA THR A 149 -7.55 -7.51 -11.82
C THR A 149 -9.04 -7.83 -11.76
N GLY A 150 -9.71 -7.44 -10.68
CA GLY A 150 -11.11 -7.78 -10.41
C GLY A 150 -12.12 -6.80 -11.00
N ALA A 151 -13.34 -7.26 -11.15
CA ALA A 151 -14.49 -6.49 -11.65
C ALA A 151 -14.91 -5.30 -10.74
N LEU A 152 -14.29 -5.15 -9.58
CA LEU A 152 -14.69 -4.18 -8.56
C LEU A 152 -13.88 -2.87 -8.59
N ASN A 153 -12.87 -2.75 -9.45
CA ASN A 153 -12.00 -1.55 -9.51
C ASN A 153 -11.42 -1.14 -8.14
N TYR A 154 -11.22 -2.12 -7.28
CA TYR A 154 -10.64 -1.94 -5.97
C TYR A 154 -9.11 -2.03 -6.07
N ASN A 155 -8.44 -0.89 -5.92
CA ASN A 155 -6.98 -0.79 -5.94
C ASN A 155 -6.51 -0.25 -4.58
N PRO A 156 -6.30 -1.11 -3.59
CA PRO A 156 -5.82 -0.66 -2.29
C PRO A 156 -4.38 -0.18 -2.37
N THR A 157 -4.09 0.85 -1.61
CA THR A 157 -2.74 1.33 -1.33
C THR A 157 -2.46 1.17 0.15
N TYR A 158 -1.46 0.37 0.47
CA TYR A 158 -0.98 0.17 1.84
C TYR A 158 0.14 1.16 2.13
N ILE A 159 0.02 1.88 3.23
CA ILE A 159 0.99 2.87 3.68
C ILE A 159 1.58 2.41 5.00
N TYR A 160 2.90 2.51 5.08
CA TYR A 160 3.69 2.25 6.27
C TYR A 160 4.55 3.48 6.55
N LEU A 161 4.16 4.24 7.58
CA LEU A 161 4.84 5.47 7.95
C LEU A 161 6.16 5.14 8.67
N PHE A 162 7.22 5.84 8.32
CA PHE A 162 8.54 5.63 8.92
C PHE A 162 8.76 6.55 10.12
N ASP A 163 9.12 5.98 11.26
CA ASP A 163 9.59 6.75 12.42
C ASP A 163 11.13 6.78 12.46
N PRO A 164 11.78 7.91 12.18
CA PRO A 164 13.23 8.02 12.17
C PRO A 164 13.86 7.88 13.56
N LYS A 165 13.10 8.05 14.66
CA LYS A 165 13.63 7.92 16.04
C LYS A 165 13.89 6.47 16.39
N THR A 166 13.00 5.59 15.96
CA THR A 166 13.09 4.14 16.23
C THR A 166 13.64 3.36 15.05
N ALA A 167 13.68 3.98 13.87
CA ALA A 167 13.96 3.37 12.58
C ALA A 167 13.07 2.15 12.31
N THR A 168 11.76 2.33 12.53
CA THR A 168 10.70 1.32 12.32
C THR A 168 9.57 1.89 11.48
N PHE A 169 8.77 1.00 10.90
CA PHE A 169 7.55 1.36 10.19
C PHE A 169 6.33 1.20 11.10
N SER A 170 5.31 2.01 10.86
CA SER A 170 4.00 1.90 11.52
C SER A 170 3.26 0.62 11.14
N GLU A 171 2.15 0.37 11.82
CA GLU A 171 1.12 -0.51 11.31
C GLU A 171 0.60 -0.03 9.95
N ARG A 172 -0.06 -0.92 9.23
CA ARG A 172 -0.61 -0.67 7.90
C ARG A 172 -1.81 0.28 7.95
N TYR A 173 -1.71 1.38 7.19
CA TYR A 173 -2.88 2.13 6.75
C TYR A 173 -3.29 1.66 5.37
N GLU A 174 -4.59 1.61 5.11
CA GLU A 174 -5.15 1.17 3.84
C GLU A 174 -6.07 2.24 3.26
N PHE A 175 -5.83 2.59 1.99
CA PHE A 175 -6.63 3.56 1.25
C PHE A 175 -6.97 2.99 -0.12
N GLU A 176 -8.24 3.07 -0.50
CA GLU A 176 -8.76 2.56 -1.76
C GLU A 176 -8.70 3.65 -2.85
N ASN A 177 -8.17 3.32 -4.04
CA ASN A 177 -8.08 4.24 -5.18
C ASN A 177 -7.66 5.66 -4.76
N ALA A 178 -6.54 5.76 -4.05
CA ALA A 178 -6.11 6.96 -3.33
C ALA A 178 -5.14 7.83 -4.13
N ASP A 179 -5.33 9.15 -4.00
CA ASP A 179 -4.34 10.16 -4.33
C ASP A 179 -3.90 10.90 -3.05
N PHE A 180 -2.59 11.08 -2.91
CA PHE A 180 -1.96 11.70 -1.74
C PHE A 180 -1.56 13.14 -2.04
N PHE A 181 -1.88 14.02 -1.11
CA PHE A 181 -1.60 15.47 -1.18
C PHE A 181 -0.77 15.89 0.05
N PRO A 182 0.54 15.61 0.08
CA PRO A 182 1.38 15.82 1.26
C PRO A 182 1.40 17.28 1.73
N LYS A 183 1.39 18.25 0.80
CA LYS A 183 1.38 19.68 1.13
C LYS A 183 0.11 20.12 1.88
N GLU A 184 -0.99 19.43 1.65
CA GLU A 184 -2.27 19.65 2.34
C GLU A 184 -2.42 18.75 3.55
N GLN A 185 -1.54 17.76 3.70
CA GLN A 185 -1.63 16.67 4.67
C GLN A 185 -2.94 15.87 4.54
N VAL A 186 -3.34 15.59 3.31
CA VAL A 186 -4.64 14.99 2.98
C VAL A 186 -4.45 13.82 2.03
N VAL A 187 -5.28 12.81 2.19
CA VAL A 187 -5.54 11.77 1.20
C VAL A 187 -7.00 11.86 0.76
N ARG A 188 -7.22 11.81 -0.56
CA ARG A 188 -8.55 11.73 -1.18
C ARG A 188 -8.59 10.51 -2.08
N GLY A 189 -9.76 9.91 -2.23
CA GLY A 189 -9.89 8.76 -3.11
C GLY A 189 -11.32 8.42 -3.44
N VAL A 190 -11.47 7.33 -4.18
CA VAL A 190 -12.76 6.79 -4.62
C VAL A 190 -12.97 5.44 -3.95
N GLN A 191 -14.01 5.31 -3.15
CA GLN A 191 -14.47 4.02 -2.66
C GLN A 191 -15.31 3.34 -3.72
N THR A 192 -15.06 2.05 -3.96
CA THR A 192 -15.85 1.22 -4.85
C THR A 192 -16.33 0.00 -4.07
N GLY A 193 -17.62 -0.15 -3.94
CA GLY A 193 -18.24 -1.26 -3.19
C GLY A 193 -18.86 -2.31 -4.10
N PHE A 194 -19.26 -3.41 -3.50
CA PHE A 194 -20.13 -4.36 -4.15
C PHE A 194 -21.45 -3.68 -4.56
N SER A 195 -22.01 -4.09 -5.69
CA SER A 195 -23.30 -3.58 -6.20
C SER A 195 -23.28 -2.13 -6.70
N GLY A 196 -22.16 -1.63 -7.22
CA GLY A 196 -22.10 -0.29 -7.80
C GLY A 196 -22.10 0.86 -6.78
N VAL A 197 -21.93 0.56 -5.50
CA VAL A 197 -21.77 1.61 -4.49
C VAL A 197 -20.45 2.33 -4.71
N VAL A 198 -20.52 3.62 -4.93
CA VAL A 198 -19.34 4.47 -5.07
C VAL A 198 -19.41 5.63 -4.10
N GLY A 199 -18.25 6.10 -3.63
CA GLY A 199 -18.13 7.25 -2.76
C GLY A 199 -16.79 7.94 -2.94
N LEU A 200 -16.76 9.24 -2.70
CA LEU A 200 -15.51 9.98 -2.53
C LEU A 200 -15.22 10.07 -1.04
N TYR A 201 -13.96 10.06 -0.67
CA TYR A 201 -13.56 10.23 0.72
C TYR A 201 -12.38 11.18 0.87
N LYS A 202 -12.22 11.71 2.07
CA LYS A 202 -11.10 12.56 2.46
C LYS A 202 -10.69 12.27 3.90
N TYR A 203 -9.43 11.97 4.07
CA TYR A 203 -8.78 11.90 5.37
C TYR A 203 -7.73 12.99 5.48
N LYS A 204 -7.50 13.49 6.68
CA LYS A 204 -6.47 14.48 7.00
C LYS A 204 -5.54 13.94 8.08
N TRP A 205 -4.25 14.19 7.91
CA TRP A 205 -3.25 13.88 8.93
C TRP A 205 -3.32 14.90 10.06
N ILE A 206 -3.72 14.47 11.24
CA ILE A 206 -3.91 15.33 12.42
C ILE A 206 -3.40 14.62 13.65
N GLY A 207 -2.45 15.23 14.35
CA GLY A 207 -1.97 14.72 15.64
C GLY A 207 -1.33 13.32 15.55
N GLY A 208 -0.72 12.97 14.44
CA GLY A 208 -0.06 11.68 14.25
C GLY A 208 -0.97 10.54 13.80
N GLN A 209 -2.15 10.86 13.28
CA GLN A 209 -3.10 9.85 12.75
C GLN A 209 -3.94 10.39 11.59
N TRP A 210 -4.43 9.49 10.76
CA TRP A 210 -5.40 9.82 9.72
C TRP A 210 -6.80 9.93 10.30
N VAL A 211 -7.44 11.08 10.11
CA VAL A 211 -8.78 11.39 10.61
C VAL A 211 -9.72 11.65 9.44
N ALA A 212 -10.80 10.87 9.34
CA ALA A 212 -11.83 11.06 8.34
C ALA A 212 -12.41 12.47 8.45
N GLN A 213 -12.51 13.18 7.33
CA GLN A 213 -13.06 14.53 7.26
C GLN A 213 -14.44 14.52 6.63
N GLU A 214 -14.59 13.82 5.53
CA GLU A 214 -15.84 13.76 4.82
C GLU A 214 -15.91 12.57 3.87
N TYR A 215 -17.13 12.21 3.54
CA TYR A 215 -17.50 11.28 2.47
C TYR A 215 -18.53 11.96 1.58
N ILE A 216 -18.50 11.70 0.27
CA ILE A 216 -19.45 12.22 -0.69
C ILE A 216 -20.00 11.05 -1.50
N TYR A 217 -21.29 10.88 -1.48
CA TYR A 217 -22.01 9.81 -2.19
C TYR A 217 -22.99 10.40 -3.19
N PRO A 218 -23.31 9.70 -4.29
CA PRO A 218 -24.41 10.08 -5.14
C PRO A 218 -25.73 10.12 -4.35
N ASP A 219 -26.56 11.09 -4.61
CA ASP A 219 -27.92 11.13 -4.07
C ASP A 219 -28.83 10.26 -4.94
N TYR A 220 -29.06 9.05 -4.51
CA TYR A 220 -29.85 8.04 -5.23
C TYR A 220 -31.30 8.47 -5.49
N ILE A 221 -31.87 9.33 -4.66
CA ILE A 221 -33.25 9.84 -4.86
C ILE A 221 -33.32 10.74 -6.11
N SER A 222 -32.23 11.43 -6.43
CA SER A 222 -32.15 12.31 -7.60
C SER A 222 -31.57 11.62 -8.84
N ASN A 223 -31.36 10.32 -8.81
CA ASN A 223 -30.64 9.60 -9.85
C ASN A 223 -29.24 10.20 -10.11
N GLY A 224 -28.47 10.43 -9.07
CA GLY A 224 -27.10 10.93 -9.17
C GLY A 224 -26.95 12.37 -9.66
N LYS A 225 -28.05 13.16 -9.79
CA LYS A 225 -27.98 14.58 -10.16
C LYS A 225 -27.35 15.43 -9.07
N TYR A 226 -27.47 14.99 -7.83
CA TYR A 226 -26.96 15.66 -6.64
C TYR A 226 -26.09 14.69 -5.85
N PHE A 227 -25.39 15.20 -4.85
CA PHE A 227 -24.51 14.42 -4.00
C PHE A 227 -24.81 14.75 -2.53
N ILE A 228 -24.48 13.81 -1.64
CA ILE A 228 -24.64 14.00 -0.20
C ILE A 228 -23.25 13.97 0.42
N ARG A 229 -22.83 15.11 1.03
CA ARG A 229 -21.63 15.21 1.85
C ARG A 229 -21.97 14.84 3.28
N THR A 230 -21.25 13.91 3.87
CA THR A 230 -21.45 13.42 5.23
C THR A 230 -20.12 13.13 5.93
N GLN A 231 -20.12 13.09 7.26
CA GLN A 231 -19.00 12.57 8.05
C GLN A 231 -19.14 11.09 8.37
N LYS A 232 -20.28 10.51 8.04
CA LYS A 232 -20.57 9.10 8.32
C LYS A 232 -20.19 8.25 7.11
N GLU A 233 -19.28 7.32 7.31
CA GLU A 233 -18.99 6.31 6.33
C GLU A 233 -20.15 5.32 6.19
N GLY A 234 -20.45 4.96 4.96
CA GLY A 234 -21.43 3.92 4.68
C GLY A 234 -22.17 4.16 3.38
N PRO A 235 -22.59 3.08 2.72
CA PRO A 235 -23.36 3.17 1.49
C PRO A 235 -24.74 3.82 1.75
N TYR A 236 -25.23 4.56 0.77
CA TYR A 236 -26.58 5.10 0.73
C TYR A 236 -26.95 6.06 1.89
N PRO A 237 -26.18 7.13 2.16
CA PRO A 237 -26.61 8.10 3.15
C PRO A 237 -27.93 8.73 2.72
N SER A 238 -28.80 9.00 3.68
CA SER A 238 -30.01 9.79 3.41
C SER A 238 -29.68 11.27 3.34
N ARG A 239 -30.54 12.08 2.71
CA ARG A 239 -30.39 13.55 2.72
C ARG A 239 -30.41 14.16 4.13
N LYS A 240 -30.88 13.42 5.14
CA LYS A 240 -30.86 13.82 6.55
C LYS A 240 -29.50 13.59 7.22
N ASP A 241 -28.64 12.76 6.63
CA ASP A 241 -27.34 12.39 7.18
C ASP A 241 -26.23 13.38 6.80
N GLY A 242 -26.52 14.38 5.94
CA GLY A 242 -25.50 15.30 5.48
C GLY A 242 -26.03 16.49 4.67
N GLU A 243 -25.10 17.18 4.05
CA GLU A 243 -25.34 18.34 3.19
C GLU A 243 -25.59 17.90 1.74
N LEU A 244 -26.65 18.43 1.12
CA LEU A 244 -26.92 18.22 -0.30
C LEU A 244 -26.03 19.14 -1.15
N LEU A 245 -25.23 18.54 -2.02
CA LEU A 245 -24.36 19.23 -2.97
C LEU A 245 -24.95 19.18 -4.38
N LEU A 246 -24.92 20.31 -5.08
CA LEU A 246 -25.35 20.41 -6.49
C LEU A 246 -24.27 19.97 -7.48
N LYS A 247 -23.02 19.92 -7.05
CA LYS A 247 -21.85 19.50 -7.83
C LYS A 247 -20.78 18.92 -6.92
N ILE A 248 -19.91 18.13 -7.50
CA ILE A 248 -18.71 17.63 -6.82
C ILE A 248 -17.78 18.82 -6.51
N PRO A 249 -17.21 18.92 -5.29
CA PRO A 249 -16.25 19.96 -4.95
C PRO A 249 -14.99 19.89 -5.85
N GLU A 250 -14.45 21.06 -6.18
CA GLU A 250 -13.33 21.20 -7.14
C GLU A 250 -12.09 20.40 -6.72
N GLU A 251 -11.86 20.25 -5.43
CA GLU A 251 -10.72 19.51 -4.88
C GLU A 251 -10.72 18.00 -5.20
N TYR A 252 -11.84 17.46 -5.69
CA TYR A 252 -11.95 16.07 -6.14
C TYR A 252 -11.85 15.90 -7.66
N LEU A 253 -11.98 16.98 -8.43
CA LEU A 253 -12.03 16.89 -9.90
C LEU A 253 -10.74 16.40 -10.55
N GLY A 254 -9.62 16.45 -9.83
CA GLY A 254 -8.32 15.98 -10.29
C GLY A 254 -7.95 14.56 -9.86
N LEU A 255 -8.84 13.83 -9.20
CA LEU A 255 -8.54 12.46 -8.76
C LEU A 255 -8.36 11.52 -9.95
N LYS A 256 -7.33 10.68 -9.85
CA LYS A 256 -6.96 9.72 -10.89
C LYS A 256 -8.10 8.77 -11.25
N ASP A 257 -8.83 8.29 -10.26
CA ASP A 257 -9.87 7.28 -10.43
C ASP A 257 -11.29 7.88 -10.34
N LEU A 258 -11.44 9.22 -10.49
CA LEU A 258 -12.73 9.90 -10.43
C LEU A 258 -13.74 9.38 -11.45
N SER A 259 -13.28 8.87 -12.59
CA SER A 259 -14.14 8.28 -13.63
C SER A 259 -15.04 7.17 -13.09
N TRP A 260 -14.59 6.39 -12.13
CA TRP A 260 -15.38 5.34 -11.49
C TRP A 260 -16.56 5.90 -10.70
N PHE A 261 -16.36 7.03 -10.03
CA PHE A 261 -17.43 7.74 -9.35
C PHE A 261 -18.42 8.37 -10.32
N LEU A 262 -17.94 8.88 -11.46
CA LEU A 262 -18.78 9.53 -12.48
C LEU A 262 -19.52 8.54 -13.38
N MET A 263 -19.03 7.31 -13.53
CA MET A 263 -19.68 6.25 -14.29
C MET A 263 -20.84 5.61 -13.55
N TYR A 264 -21.14 6.08 -12.35
CA TYR A 264 -22.30 5.62 -11.61
C TYR A 264 -23.55 5.90 -12.43
N ASP A 265 -24.13 4.86 -12.98
CA ASP A 265 -25.36 4.89 -13.77
C ASP A 265 -26.51 4.30 -12.97
N THR A 266 -27.38 5.15 -12.51
CA THR A 266 -28.56 4.75 -11.75
C THR A 266 -29.58 3.96 -12.58
N ASP A 267 -29.49 4.01 -13.92
CA ASP A 267 -30.38 3.28 -14.80
C ASP A 267 -29.99 1.81 -15.00
N SER A 268 -28.69 1.47 -14.82
CA SER A 268 -28.18 0.08 -14.86
C SER A 268 -28.49 -0.70 -13.58
N GLU A 269 -29.14 -0.08 -12.63
CA GLU A 269 -29.25 -0.58 -11.30
C GLU A 269 -30.20 -1.72 -11.08
N LEU A 270 -29.61 -2.68 -10.49
CA LEU A 270 -30.16 -3.85 -9.89
C LEU A 270 -31.53 -3.57 -9.21
N PRO A 271 -32.53 -4.40 -9.48
CA PRO A 271 -33.87 -4.31 -8.86
C PRO A 271 -33.82 -4.15 -7.33
N PHE A 272 -32.80 -4.74 -6.71
CA PHE A 272 -32.52 -4.68 -5.27
C PHE A 272 -32.36 -3.25 -4.72
N LEU A 273 -31.70 -2.34 -5.45
CA LEU A 273 -31.51 -0.96 -4.95
C LEU A 273 -32.82 -0.15 -4.99
N ARG A 274 -33.65 -0.39 -5.99
CA ARG A 274 -34.99 0.23 -6.05
C ARG A 274 -35.86 -0.20 -4.87
N GLU A 275 -35.82 -1.49 -4.54
CA GLU A 275 -36.58 -2.07 -3.42
C GLU A 275 -36.13 -1.46 -2.07
N THR A 276 -34.82 -1.38 -1.83
CA THR A 276 -34.26 -0.75 -0.62
C THR A 276 -34.55 0.76 -0.51
N LEU A 277 -34.60 1.47 -1.63
CA LEU A 277 -34.95 2.89 -1.67
C LEU A 277 -36.45 3.11 -1.43
N GLU A 278 -37.30 2.24 -1.92
CA GLU A 278 -38.75 2.32 -1.66
C GLU A 278 -39.09 1.99 -0.22
N GLU A 279 -38.45 0.99 0.40
CA GLU A 279 -38.58 0.69 1.81
C GLU A 279 -38.18 1.89 2.70
N ARG A 280 -37.05 2.56 2.40
CA ARG A 280 -36.63 3.77 3.13
C ARG A 280 -37.55 4.97 2.92
N LYS A 281 -38.16 5.12 1.75
CA LYS A 281 -39.19 6.16 1.53
C LYS A 281 -40.41 5.94 2.41
N MET A 282 -40.80 4.68 2.63
CA MET A 282 -41.94 4.36 3.49
C MET A 282 -41.62 4.55 4.98
N GLU A 283 -40.40 4.32 5.42
CA GLU A 283 -39.95 4.58 6.79
C GLU A 283 -39.81 6.09 7.10
N GLY A 284 -39.43 6.90 6.13
CA GLY A 284 -39.28 8.34 6.27
C GLY A 284 -40.59 9.16 6.28
N ASN A 285 -41.70 8.48 5.98
CA ASN A 285 -43.06 9.09 5.97
C ASN A 285 -43.89 8.68 7.20
N LYS A 286 -43.34 8.01 8.16
CA LYS A 286 -43.90 7.76 9.50
C LYS A 286 -43.23 8.68 10.52
#